data_9cebdbe8b2c2b898f8b6ee9550480b97
#
_entry.id   9cebdbe8b2c2b898f8b6ee9550480b97
#
_cell.length_a   1.000
_cell.length_b   1.000
_cell.length_c   1.000
_cell.angle_alpha   90.00
_cell.angle_beta   90.00
_cell.angle_gamma   90.00
#
_symmetry.space_group_name_H-M   'P 1'
#
loop_
_entity.id
_entity.type
_entity.pdbx_description
1 polymer ?
#
loop_
_entity_poly.entity_id
_entity_poly.type
_entity_poly.pdbx_seq_one_letter_code
_entity_poly.pdbx_strand_id
1 'polypeptide(L)'
;MSQEKLRRVHVKVLVGGEDVEITWATRNELLKLLQRAAGTLQVVLYFENVGALRPVDLDREGKEHLFRALTYWQDHPAPGKPFPEDAQALWTALADELAA
;
A
#
# COMPACT_ATOMS: atom_id res chain seq x y z
N MET A 1 -11.99 -23.67 2.25
CA MET A 1 -10.91 -23.54 3.24
C MET A 1 -9.73 -22.76 2.70
N SER A 2 -9.12 -23.18 1.61
CA SER A 2 -7.99 -22.46 1.06
C SER A 2 -8.34 -21.03 0.67
N GLN A 3 -9.56 -20.77 0.24
CA GLN A 3 -10.00 -19.42 -0.11
C GLN A 3 -10.05 -18.50 1.12
N GLU A 4 -10.43 -19.04 2.27
CA GLU A 4 -10.42 -18.26 3.50
C GLU A 4 -9.01 -17.87 3.90
N LYS A 5 -8.05 -18.78 3.74
CA LYS A 5 -6.66 -18.47 4.00
C LYS A 5 -6.15 -17.37 3.08
N LEU A 6 -6.52 -17.42 1.80
CA LEU A 6 -6.14 -16.39 0.85
C LEU A 6 -6.73 -15.03 1.20
N ARG A 7 -7.98 -15.00 1.69
CA ARG A 7 -8.60 -13.75 2.11
C ARG A 7 -7.93 -13.14 3.33
N ARG A 8 -7.31 -13.96 4.16
CA ARG A 8 -6.65 -13.52 5.38
C ARG A 8 -5.20 -13.16 5.16
N VAL A 9 -4.70 -13.38 3.96
CA VAL A 9 -3.32 -13.01 3.66
C VAL A 9 -3.23 -11.48 3.65
N HIS A 10 -2.41 -10.97 4.55
CA HIS A 10 -2.12 -9.55 4.59
C HIS A 10 -0.87 -9.28 3.77
N VAL A 11 -0.83 -8.10 3.20
CA VAL A 11 0.36 -7.64 2.50
C VAL A 11 1.19 -6.85 3.50
N LYS A 12 2.48 -7.13 3.54
CA LYS A 12 3.40 -6.41 4.39
C LYS A 12 4.24 -5.47 3.55
N VAL A 13 4.31 -4.22 3.95
CA VAL A 13 5.13 -3.21 3.29
C VAL A 13 6.23 -2.82 4.25
N LEU A 14 7.48 -2.95 3.81
CA LEU A 14 8.63 -2.61 4.64
C LEU A 14 8.85 -1.10 4.63
N VAL A 15 8.70 -0.48 5.77
CA VAL A 15 8.86 0.97 5.94
C VAL A 15 9.66 1.23 7.20
N GLY A 16 10.78 1.93 7.05
CA GLY A 16 11.62 2.28 8.19
C GLY A 16 12.17 1.07 8.95
N GLY A 17 12.38 -0.05 8.26
CA GLY A 17 12.87 -1.27 8.87
C GLY A 17 11.81 -2.12 9.55
N GLU A 18 10.54 -1.73 9.45
CA GLU A 18 9.44 -2.46 10.06
C GLU A 18 8.42 -2.87 9.00
N ASP A 19 7.75 -4.00 9.23
CA ASP A 19 6.68 -4.48 8.37
C ASP A 19 5.37 -3.82 8.77
N VAL A 20 4.76 -3.08 7.85
CA VAL A 20 3.42 -2.51 8.04
C VAL A 20 2.44 -3.41 7.31
N GLU A 21 1.50 -4.00 8.04
CA GLU A 21 0.51 -4.89 7.45
C GLU A 21 -0.69 -4.12 6.94
N ILE A 22 -1.10 -4.44 5.71
CA ILE A 22 -2.34 -3.94 5.15
C ILE A 22 -3.20 -5.12 4.69
N THR A 23 -4.50 -4.92 4.68
CA THR A 23 -5.43 -5.94 4.21
C THR A 23 -5.36 -6.06 2.70
N TRP A 24 -5.87 -7.18 2.19
CA TRP A 24 -5.95 -7.38 0.75
C TRP A 24 -6.84 -6.33 0.08
N ALA A 25 -7.90 -5.91 0.75
CA ALA A 25 -8.79 -4.87 0.23
C ALA A 25 -8.06 -3.53 0.08
N THR A 26 -7.27 -3.15 1.09
CA THR A 26 -6.47 -1.93 1.02
C THR A 26 -5.43 -2.00 -0.10
N ARG A 27 -4.77 -3.15 -0.21
CA ARG A 27 -3.80 -3.39 -1.29
C ARG A 27 -4.45 -3.20 -2.66
N ASN A 28 -5.64 -3.75 -2.87
CA ASN A 28 -6.34 -3.64 -4.16
C ASN A 28 -6.70 -2.20 -4.50
N GLU A 29 -7.14 -1.43 -3.52
CA GLU A 29 -7.44 -0.01 -3.75
C GLU A 29 -6.18 0.78 -4.09
N LEU A 30 -5.08 0.49 -3.40
CA LEU A 30 -3.80 1.12 -3.73
C LEU A 30 -3.34 0.79 -5.13
N LEU A 31 -3.51 -0.46 -5.55
CA LEU A 31 -3.17 -0.86 -6.92
C LEU A 31 -3.94 -0.07 -7.95
N LYS A 32 -5.24 0.13 -7.73
CA LYS A 32 -6.06 0.91 -8.66
C LYS A 32 -5.53 2.34 -8.80
N LEU A 33 -5.18 2.95 -7.68
CA LEU A 33 -4.65 4.32 -7.69
C LEU A 33 -3.29 4.40 -8.37
N LEU A 34 -2.41 3.45 -8.07
CA LEU A 34 -1.08 3.40 -8.67
C LEU A 34 -1.14 3.15 -10.17
N GLN A 35 -2.07 2.32 -10.63
CA GLN A 35 -2.23 2.03 -12.05
C GLN A 35 -2.64 3.26 -12.87
N ARG A 36 -3.27 4.23 -12.23
CA ARG A 36 -3.70 5.47 -12.89
C ARG A 36 -2.59 6.51 -12.96
N ALA A 37 -1.57 6.35 -12.14
CA ALA A 37 -0.49 7.34 -12.05
C ALA A 37 0.63 6.98 -13.01
N ALA A 38 1.07 7.94 -13.81
CA ALA A 38 2.19 7.72 -14.71
C ALA A 38 3.47 7.50 -13.90
N GLY A 39 4.34 6.64 -14.39
CA GLY A 39 5.65 6.41 -13.78
C GLY A 39 5.67 5.46 -12.60
N THR A 40 4.54 4.79 -12.29
CA THR A 40 4.45 3.90 -11.14
C THR A 40 4.46 2.42 -11.51
N LEU A 41 4.79 2.09 -12.74
CA LEU A 41 4.70 0.71 -13.23
C LEU A 41 5.48 -0.28 -12.37
N GLN A 42 6.69 0.08 -11.93
CA GLN A 42 7.49 -0.81 -11.10
C GLN A 42 6.82 -1.11 -9.75
N VAL A 43 6.21 -0.08 -9.15
CA VAL A 43 5.49 -0.25 -7.90
C VAL A 43 4.31 -1.19 -8.09
N VAL A 44 3.55 -1.01 -9.17
CA VAL A 44 2.42 -1.87 -9.51
C VAL A 44 2.86 -3.32 -9.64
N LEU A 45 3.89 -3.56 -10.44
CA LEU A 45 4.40 -4.91 -10.67
C LEU A 45 4.90 -5.54 -9.37
N TYR A 46 5.54 -4.75 -8.53
CA TYR A 46 6.05 -5.25 -7.26
C TYR A 46 4.90 -5.70 -6.36
N PHE A 47 3.87 -4.88 -6.21
CA PHE A 47 2.70 -5.27 -5.42
C PHE A 47 2.01 -6.51 -5.97
N GLU A 48 1.87 -6.61 -7.29
CA GLU A 48 1.21 -7.75 -7.90
C GLU A 48 1.99 -9.05 -7.72
N ASN A 49 3.31 -8.98 -7.78
CA ASN A 49 4.13 -10.19 -7.86
C ASN A 49 4.71 -10.65 -6.52
N VAL A 50 4.94 -9.73 -5.58
CA VAL A 50 5.61 -10.10 -4.34
C VAL A 50 4.81 -9.78 -3.08
N GLY A 51 3.90 -8.83 -3.14
CA GLY A 51 3.24 -8.32 -1.94
C GLY A 51 2.53 -9.34 -1.08
N ALA A 52 2.08 -10.46 -1.66
CA ALA A 52 1.38 -11.50 -0.89
C ALA A 52 2.32 -12.55 -0.32
N LEU A 53 3.51 -12.72 -0.89
CA LEU A 53 4.45 -13.77 -0.52
C LEU A 53 5.61 -13.27 0.30
N ARG A 54 5.99 -12.03 0.11
CA ARG A 54 7.12 -11.41 0.78
C ARG A 54 6.78 -9.96 1.09
N PRO A 55 7.43 -9.35 2.08
CA PRO A 55 7.25 -7.92 2.31
C PRO A 55 7.60 -7.12 1.06
N VAL A 56 6.80 -6.11 0.79
CA VAL A 56 7.07 -5.19 -0.31
C VAL A 56 8.17 -4.24 0.15
N ASP A 57 9.32 -4.32 -0.49
CA ASP A 57 10.47 -3.49 -0.17
C ASP A 57 10.73 -2.57 -1.36
N LEU A 58 10.33 -1.32 -1.22
CA LEU A 58 10.45 -0.32 -2.27
C LEU A 58 11.63 0.60 -2.00
N ASP A 59 12.21 1.14 -3.06
CA ASP A 59 13.17 2.20 -2.93
C ASP A 59 12.47 3.51 -2.56
N ARG A 60 13.22 4.58 -2.36
CA ARG A 60 12.66 5.85 -1.94
C ARG A 60 11.63 6.39 -2.95
N GLU A 61 11.94 6.28 -4.23
CA GLU A 61 11.02 6.74 -5.27
C GLU A 61 9.70 5.96 -5.25
N GLY A 62 9.79 4.64 -5.10
CA GLY A 62 8.59 3.81 -4.98
C GLY A 62 7.77 4.16 -3.77
N LYS A 63 8.43 4.43 -2.64
CA LYS A 63 7.74 4.86 -1.42
C LYS A 63 7.07 6.23 -1.60
N GLU A 64 7.69 7.13 -2.34
CA GLU A 64 7.08 8.42 -2.64
C GLU A 64 5.82 8.27 -3.49
N HIS A 65 5.85 7.39 -4.48
CA HIS A 65 4.67 7.10 -5.28
C HIS A 65 3.55 6.51 -4.42
N LEU A 66 3.90 5.58 -3.55
CA LEU A 66 2.93 4.97 -2.64
C LEU A 66 2.34 6.01 -1.69
N PHE A 67 3.17 6.88 -1.16
CA PHE A 67 2.75 7.94 -0.26
C PHE A 67 1.78 8.91 -0.95
N ARG A 68 2.06 9.28 -2.19
CA ARG A 68 1.17 10.14 -2.97
C ARG A 68 -0.19 9.49 -3.21
N ALA A 69 -0.19 8.21 -3.53
CA ALA A 69 -1.43 7.47 -3.73
C ALA A 69 -2.28 7.43 -2.45
N LEU A 70 -1.64 7.17 -1.33
CA LEU A 70 -2.31 7.17 -0.03
C LEU A 70 -2.84 8.55 0.33
N THR A 71 -2.06 9.60 0.07
CA THR A 71 -2.48 10.98 0.34
C THR A 71 -3.70 11.35 -0.51
N TYR A 72 -3.68 10.98 -1.78
CA TYR A 72 -4.83 11.21 -2.66
C TYR A 72 -6.07 10.50 -2.11
N TRP A 73 -5.92 9.26 -1.72
CA TRP A 73 -7.04 8.47 -1.18
C TRP A 73 -7.57 9.10 0.11
N GLN A 74 -6.67 9.51 0.99
CA GLN A 74 -7.05 10.17 2.25
C GLN A 74 -7.85 11.44 2.01
N ASP A 75 -7.46 12.22 1.01
CA ASP A 75 -8.12 13.48 0.68
C ASP A 75 -9.41 13.28 -0.12
N HIS A 76 -9.55 12.14 -0.79
CA HIS A 76 -10.69 11.86 -1.66
C HIS A 76 -11.27 10.48 -1.36
N PRO A 77 -11.76 10.24 -0.14
CA PRO A 77 -12.34 8.94 0.18
C PRO A 77 -13.65 8.75 -0.58
N ALA A 78 -13.96 7.49 -0.91
CA ALA A 78 -15.22 7.16 -1.55
C ALA A 78 -16.39 7.47 -0.62
N PRO A 79 -17.54 7.92 -1.14
CA PRO A 79 -18.70 8.19 -0.31
C PRO A 79 -19.09 6.97 0.53
N GLY A 80 -19.30 7.17 1.82
CA GLY A 80 -19.66 6.11 2.72
C GLY A 80 -18.54 5.12 3.07
N LYS A 81 -17.32 5.37 2.59
CA LYS A 81 -16.17 4.50 2.86
C LYS A 81 -15.01 5.36 3.39
N PRO A 82 -14.85 5.44 4.70
CA PRO A 82 -13.75 6.22 5.26
C PRO A 82 -12.40 5.61 4.92
N PHE A 83 -11.36 6.42 4.99
CA PHE A 83 -10.00 5.97 4.79
C PHE A 83 -9.67 4.87 5.82
N PRO A 84 -9.25 3.68 5.40
CA PRO A 84 -9.04 2.56 6.33
C PRO A 84 -7.93 2.81 7.34
N GLU A 85 -8.04 2.20 8.52
CA GLU A 85 -7.04 2.35 9.57
C GLU A 85 -5.68 1.81 9.15
N ASP A 86 -5.64 0.68 8.45
CA ASP A 86 -4.39 0.12 7.97
C ASP A 86 -3.72 1.00 6.92
N ALA A 87 -4.52 1.64 6.07
CA ALA A 87 -3.99 2.61 5.12
C ALA A 87 -3.45 3.84 5.84
N GLN A 88 -4.12 4.27 6.90
CA GLN A 88 -3.65 5.39 7.72
C GLN A 88 -2.31 5.05 8.39
N ALA A 89 -2.19 3.83 8.92
CA ALA A 89 -0.95 3.37 9.54
C ALA A 89 0.20 3.38 8.53
N LEU A 90 -0.06 2.90 7.33
CA LEU A 90 0.94 2.90 6.27
C LEU A 90 1.33 4.33 5.87
N TRP A 91 0.34 5.22 5.72
CA TRP A 91 0.59 6.62 5.41
C TRP A 91 1.48 7.28 6.47
N THR A 92 1.17 7.04 7.75
CA THR A 92 1.94 7.62 8.86
C THR A 92 3.39 7.11 8.85
N ALA A 93 3.57 5.81 8.66
CA ALA A 93 4.91 5.22 8.61
C ALA A 93 5.73 5.78 7.45
N LEU A 94 5.11 5.94 6.27
CA LEU A 94 5.78 6.52 5.11
C LEU A 94 6.11 7.99 5.33
N ALA A 95 5.21 8.75 5.95
CA ALA A 95 5.45 10.15 6.25
C ALA A 95 6.68 10.31 7.13
N ASP A 96 6.80 9.47 8.15
CA ASP A 96 7.95 9.49 9.06
C ASP A 96 9.26 9.13 8.34
N GLU A 97 9.23 8.08 7.52
CA GLU A 97 10.43 7.66 6.81
C GLU A 97 10.86 8.70 5.76
N LEU A 98 9.93 9.23 5.00
CA LEU A 98 10.24 10.18 3.94
C LEU A 98 10.64 11.56 4.47
N ALA A 99 10.25 11.89 5.69
CA ALA A 99 10.64 13.13 6.33
C ALA A 99 12.05 13.07 6.94
N ALA A 100 12.58 11.89 7.14
CA ALA A 100 13.89 11.70 7.77
C ALA A 100 15.07 12.03 6.84
#